data_a6d3bc8d601133319904070ca2930fc1
#
_entry.id   a6d3bc8d601133319904070ca2930fc1
#
_cell.length_a   1.000
_cell.length_b   1.000
_cell.length_c   1.000
_cell.angle_alpha   90.00
_cell.angle_beta   90.00
_cell.angle_gamma   90.00
#
_symmetry.space_group_name_H-M   'P 1'
#
loop_
_entity.id
_entity.type
_entity.pdbx_description
1 polymer ?
#
loop_
_entity_poly.entity_id
_entity_poly.type
_entity_poly.pdbx_seq_one_letter_code
_entity_poly.pdbx_strand_id
1 'polypeptide(L)'
;MSEVTVERRSAPRYAMVLAAEVVELPRGAKLNARTADISRTGCYIDTLNPVPQGSEVKILLTHGAETFVTVGRVVYVSYGLGMGIAFGKVEEEQLAKLDRWFSETDCEF
;
A
#
# COMPACT_ATOMS: atom_id res chain seq x y z
N MET A 1 2.33 -18.42 17.89
CA MET A 1 3.60 -18.27 17.68
C MET A 1 4.10 -16.93 17.31
N SER A 2 5.20 -16.66 17.84
CA SER A 2 5.80 -15.37 17.63
C SER A 2 6.37 -15.18 16.23
N GLU A 3 6.54 -16.25 15.50
CA GLU A 3 7.09 -16.13 14.15
C GLU A 3 6.26 -15.23 13.26
N VAL A 4 4.95 -15.30 13.39
CA VAL A 4 4.09 -14.49 12.56
C VAL A 4 4.34 -13.01 12.79
N THR A 5 4.49 -12.64 14.04
CA THR A 5 4.76 -11.26 14.41
C THR A 5 6.13 -10.83 13.88
N VAL A 6 7.11 -11.70 14.00
CA VAL A 6 8.45 -11.39 13.54
C VAL A 6 8.45 -11.16 12.04
N GLU A 7 7.74 -12.00 11.32
CA GLU A 7 7.70 -11.84 9.86
C GLU A 7 7.10 -10.52 9.43
N ARG A 8 6.03 -10.11 10.09
CA ARG A 8 5.42 -8.84 9.74
C ARG A 8 6.37 -7.69 9.99
N ARG A 9 7.19 -7.80 11.03
CA ARG A 9 8.13 -6.75 11.34
C ARG A 9 9.35 -6.76 10.46
N SER A 10 9.55 -7.84 9.70
CA SER A 10 10.73 -7.93 8.87
C SER A 10 10.66 -7.06 7.63
N ALA A 11 9.50 -6.49 7.32
CA ALA A 11 9.36 -5.62 6.16
C ALA A 11 9.47 -4.17 6.61
N PRO A 12 10.56 -3.49 6.28
CA PRO A 12 10.72 -2.08 6.66
C PRO A 12 9.64 -1.22 6.03
N ARG A 13 9.23 -0.20 6.77
CA ARG A 13 8.25 0.76 6.29
C ARG A 13 8.93 2.08 6.02
N TYR A 14 8.52 2.72 4.94
CA TYR A 14 9.13 3.96 4.49
C TYR A 14 8.09 5.05 4.44
N ALA A 15 8.43 6.20 4.99
CA ALA A 15 7.54 7.36 4.97
C ALA A 15 7.64 8.01 3.61
N MET A 16 6.81 7.55 2.69
CA MET A 16 6.77 8.07 1.32
C MET A 16 5.36 8.51 1.00
N VAL A 17 5.21 9.71 0.50
CA VAL A 17 3.92 10.24 0.08
C VAL A 17 3.84 10.09 -1.43
N LEU A 18 3.06 9.13 -1.87
CA LEU A 18 2.90 8.82 -3.29
C LEU A 18 1.44 8.99 -3.69
N ALA A 19 1.21 9.48 -4.89
CA ALA A 19 -0.15 9.53 -5.41
C ALA A 19 -0.66 8.10 -5.52
N ALA A 20 -1.88 7.86 -5.08
CA ALA A 20 -2.46 6.53 -5.03
C ALA A 20 -3.83 6.53 -5.66
N GLU A 21 -4.09 5.53 -6.49
CA GLU A 21 -5.42 5.26 -6.98
C GLU A 21 -5.82 3.91 -6.44
N VAL A 22 -6.95 3.85 -5.74
CA VAL A 22 -7.46 2.62 -5.15
C VAL A 22 -8.75 2.29 -5.87
N VAL A 23 -8.81 1.10 -6.46
CA VAL A 23 -9.98 0.66 -7.22
C VAL A 23 -10.60 -0.51 -6.48
N GLU A 24 -11.81 -0.31 -5.99
CA GLU A 24 -12.52 -1.36 -5.25
C GLU A 24 -13.04 -2.41 -6.22
N LEU A 25 -12.74 -3.67 -5.97
CA LEU A 25 -13.15 -4.76 -6.81
C LEU A 25 -14.34 -5.47 -6.20
N PRO A 26 -15.23 -6.04 -7.00
CA PRO A 26 -15.23 -6.06 -8.46
C PRO A 26 -15.90 -4.87 -9.11
N ARG A 27 -16.47 -3.95 -8.34
CA ARG A 27 -17.26 -2.85 -8.89
C ARG A 27 -16.47 -1.82 -9.67
N GLY A 28 -15.21 -1.64 -9.33
CA GLY A 28 -14.37 -0.69 -10.02
C GLY A 28 -14.51 0.75 -9.53
N ALA A 29 -15.14 0.97 -8.38
CA ALA A 29 -15.23 2.31 -7.81
C ALA A 29 -13.82 2.79 -7.47
N LYS A 30 -13.49 4.02 -7.87
CA LYS A 30 -12.15 4.56 -7.71
C LYS A 30 -12.07 5.59 -6.62
N LEU A 31 -10.94 5.59 -5.92
CA LEU A 31 -10.63 6.56 -4.91
C LEU A 31 -9.22 7.09 -5.17
N ASN A 32 -9.10 8.41 -5.28
CA ASN A 32 -7.78 9.03 -5.43
C ASN A 32 -7.34 9.52 -4.07
N ALA A 33 -6.13 9.16 -3.67
CA ALA A 33 -5.62 9.48 -2.36
C ALA A 33 -4.09 9.53 -2.42
N ARG A 34 -3.44 9.32 -1.29
CA ARG A 34 -1.99 9.24 -1.25
C ARG A 34 -1.57 8.37 -0.08
N THR A 35 -0.37 7.84 -0.18
CA THR A 35 0.16 7.02 0.89
C THR A 35 0.73 7.89 2.00
N ALA A 36 0.71 7.38 3.21
CA ALA A 36 1.49 7.94 4.32
C ALA A 36 2.77 7.14 4.49
N ASP A 37 2.69 5.83 4.32
CA ASP A 37 3.87 4.99 4.35
C ASP A 37 3.63 3.77 3.48
N ILE A 38 4.72 3.08 3.14
CA ILE A 38 4.66 1.92 2.28
C ILE A 38 5.79 0.95 2.62
N SER A 39 5.54 -0.34 2.45
CA SER A 39 6.53 -1.38 2.59
C SER A 39 6.37 -2.36 1.43
N ARG A 40 7.18 -3.41 1.43
CA ARG A 40 7.05 -4.46 0.40
C ARG A 40 5.76 -5.25 0.52
N THR A 41 5.09 -5.17 1.65
CA THR A 41 3.90 -6.00 1.91
C THR A 41 2.62 -5.22 2.06
N GLY A 42 2.67 -3.89 2.03
CA GLY A 42 1.45 -3.11 2.17
C GLY A 42 1.72 -1.63 2.30
N CYS A 43 0.65 -0.88 2.47
CA CYS A 43 0.78 0.58 2.62
C CYS A 43 -0.36 1.10 3.47
N TYR A 44 -0.18 2.32 3.97
CA TYR A 44 -1.26 3.05 4.63
C TYR A 44 -1.68 4.19 3.71
N ILE A 45 -2.97 4.28 3.46
CA ILE A 45 -3.55 5.30 2.57
C ILE A 45 -4.28 6.33 3.42
N ASP A 46 -3.90 7.61 3.24
CA ASP A 46 -4.61 8.72 3.88
C ASP A 46 -5.86 9.03 3.07
N THR A 47 -7.01 8.95 3.69
CA THR A 47 -8.26 9.29 3.03
C THR A 47 -9.34 9.54 4.07
N LEU A 48 -10.24 10.47 3.76
CA LEU A 48 -11.40 10.71 4.60
C LEU A 48 -12.50 9.69 4.37
N ASN A 49 -12.43 8.98 3.23
CA ASN A 49 -13.49 8.05 2.83
C ASN A 49 -12.91 6.68 2.54
N PRO A 50 -12.49 5.95 3.57
CA PRO A 50 -11.86 4.64 3.33
C PRO A 50 -12.84 3.62 2.78
N VAL A 51 -12.30 2.69 2.01
CA VAL A 51 -13.06 1.55 1.50
C VAL A 51 -13.28 0.59 2.67
N PRO A 52 -14.41 -0.11 2.73
CA PRO A 52 -14.69 -0.98 3.86
C PRO A 52 -13.63 -2.05 4.08
N GLN A 53 -13.38 -2.35 5.35
CA GLN A 53 -12.44 -3.40 5.72
C GLN A 53 -12.85 -4.72 5.09
N GLY A 54 -11.87 -5.46 4.59
CA GLY A 54 -12.10 -6.73 3.93
C GLY A 54 -12.25 -6.62 2.43
N SER A 55 -12.39 -5.39 1.90
CA SER A 55 -12.56 -5.20 0.45
C SER A 55 -11.29 -5.56 -0.28
N GLU A 56 -11.46 -6.19 -1.44
CA GLU A 56 -10.34 -6.43 -2.35
C GLU A 56 -10.17 -5.20 -3.23
N VAL A 57 -8.95 -4.76 -3.39
CA VAL A 57 -8.67 -3.52 -4.12
C VAL A 57 -7.49 -3.69 -5.05
N LYS A 58 -7.50 -2.92 -6.13
CA LYS A 58 -6.34 -2.78 -7.00
C LYS A 58 -5.70 -1.45 -6.64
N ILE A 59 -4.40 -1.47 -6.43
CA ILE A 59 -3.65 -0.29 -5.99
C ILE A 59 -2.71 0.15 -7.10
N LEU A 60 -2.73 1.46 -7.40
CA LEU A 60 -1.78 2.06 -8.32
C LEU A 60 -1.08 3.17 -7.57
N LEU A 61 0.23 3.05 -7.40
CA LEU A 61 1.03 4.08 -6.74
C LEU A 61 1.98 4.68 -7.75
N THR A 62 2.05 6.00 -7.79
CA THR A 62 2.88 6.70 -8.77
C THR A 62 4.02 7.40 -8.09
N HIS A 63 5.23 7.20 -8.62
CA HIS A 63 6.43 7.86 -8.14
C HIS A 63 7.20 8.31 -9.38
N GLY A 64 7.19 9.63 -9.63
CA GLY A 64 7.78 10.15 -10.85
C GLY A 64 7.06 9.61 -12.08
N ALA A 65 7.80 9.01 -12.97
CA ALA A 65 7.24 8.46 -14.21
C ALA A 65 6.86 6.98 -14.07
N GLU A 66 7.04 6.39 -12.91
CA GLU A 66 6.78 4.97 -12.72
C GLU A 66 5.50 4.74 -11.92
N THR A 67 4.82 3.65 -12.22
CA THR A 67 3.61 3.26 -11.51
C THR A 67 3.76 1.83 -11.02
N PHE A 68 3.50 1.63 -9.73
CA PHE A 68 3.47 0.32 -9.10
C PHE A 68 2.02 -0.13 -9.07
N VAL A 69 1.76 -1.35 -9.50
CA VAL A 69 0.40 -1.89 -9.57
C VAL A 69 0.35 -3.23 -8.87
N THR A 70 -0.63 -3.40 -7.99
CA THR A 70 -0.86 -4.70 -7.39
C THR A 70 -2.29 -4.79 -6.86
N VAL A 71 -2.67 -5.98 -6.43
CA VAL A 71 -3.97 -6.22 -5.81
C VAL A 71 -3.72 -6.49 -4.34
N GLY A 72 -4.60 -6.00 -3.51
CA GLY A 72 -4.49 -6.20 -2.07
C GLY A 72 -5.85 -6.20 -1.41
N ARG A 73 -5.83 -6.06 -0.10
CA ARG A 73 -7.05 -6.10 0.69
C ARG A 73 -6.95 -5.07 1.80
N VAL A 74 -8.07 -4.40 2.07
CA VAL A 74 -8.15 -3.45 3.18
C VAL A 74 -8.20 -4.28 4.46
N VAL A 75 -7.16 -4.17 5.28
CA VAL A 75 -7.05 -4.99 6.49
C VAL A 75 -7.51 -4.27 7.74
N TYR A 76 -7.51 -2.94 7.72
CA TYR A 76 -8.12 -2.17 8.80
C TYR A 76 -8.45 -0.77 8.30
N VAL A 77 -9.37 -0.11 9.01
CA VAL A 77 -9.85 1.22 8.66
C VAL A 77 -9.80 2.09 9.89
N SER A 78 -9.32 3.32 9.72
CA SER A 78 -9.37 4.36 10.73
C SER A 78 -10.25 5.46 10.17
N TYR A 79 -11.50 5.51 10.61
CA TYR A 79 -12.48 6.42 10.01
C TYR A 79 -12.04 7.86 10.19
N GLY A 80 -12.15 8.63 9.11
CA GLY A 80 -11.71 10.01 9.10
C GLY A 80 -10.22 10.20 8.93
N LEU A 81 -9.44 9.10 8.86
CA LEU A 81 -7.99 9.17 8.73
C LEU A 81 -7.46 8.38 7.55
N GLY A 82 -7.85 7.12 7.43
CA GLY A 82 -7.32 6.32 6.35
C GLY A 82 -7.55 4.84 6.51
N MET A 83 -6.77 4.05 5.78
CA MET A 83 -6.91 2.61 5.79
C MET A 83 -5.57 1.93 5.53
N GLY A 84 -5.39 0.77 6.15
CA GLY A 84 -4.22 -0.06 5.91
C GLY A 84 -4.55 -1.11 4.87
N ILE A 85 -3.65 -1.28 3.90
CA ILE A 85 -3.83 -2.23 2.82
C ILE A 85 -2.68 -3.21 2.82
N ALA A 86 -3.01 -4.50 2.82
CA ALA A 86 -2.02 -5.55 2.68
C ALA A 86 -2.00 -5.97 1.22
N PHE A 87 -0.82 -5.98 0.62
CA PHE A 87 -0.70 -6.44 -0.76
C PHE A 87 -0.86 -7.95 -0.81
N GLY A 88 -1.44 -8.45 -1.89
CA GLY A 88 -1.44 -9.87 -2.14
C GLY A 88 -0.10 -10.27 -2.73
N LYS A 89 -0.12 -11.16 -3.69
CA LYS A 89 1.12 -11.55 -4.35
C LYS A 89 1.55 -10.45 -5.29
N VAL A 90 2.73 -9.89 -5.05
CA VAL A 90 3.28 -8.81 -5.86
C VAL A 90 4.18 -9.42 -6.93
N GLU A 91 3.93 -9.05 -8.19
CA GLU A 91 4.76 -9.54 -9.30
C GLU A 91 6.18 -9.04 -9.14
N GLU A 92 7.14 -9.82 -9.60
CA GLU A 92 8.55 -9.50 -9.42
C GLU A 92 8.93 -8.15 -9.99
N GLU A 93 8.43 -7.81 -11.18
CA GLU A 93 8.76 -6.52 -11.75
C GLU A 93 8.20 -5.37 -10.94
N GLN A 94 7.03 -5.56 -10.32
CA GLN A 94 6.46 -4.52 -9.48
C GLN A 94 7.26 -4.39 -8.19
N LEU A 95 7.66 -5.51 -7.62
CA LEU A 95 8.45 -5.50 -6.40
C LEU A 95 9.79 -4.81 -6.63
N ALA A 96 10.39 -5.01 -7.79
CA ALA A 96 11.65 -4.36 -8.14
C ALA A 96 11.49 -2.84 -8.16
N LYS A 97 10.33 -2.33 -8.58
CA LYS A 97 10.07 -0.90 -8.54
C LYS A 97 10.09 -0.38 -7.12
N LEU A 98 9.41 -1.10 -6.22
CA LEU A 98 9.40 -0.68 -4.82
C LEU A 98 10.81 -0.67 -4.25
N ASP A 99 11.59 -1.71 -4.54
CA ASP A 99 12.93 -1.79 -4.01
C ASP A 99 13.79 -0.63 -4.50
N ARG A 100 13.63 -0.23 -5.77
CA ARG A 100 14.33 0.94 -6.27
C ARG A 100 13.91 2.21 -5.57
N TRP A 101 12.61 2.38 -5.39
CA TRP A 101 12.09 3.57 -4.72
C TRP A 101 12.61 3.66 -3.30
N PHE A 102 12.62 2.53 -2.60
CA PHE A 102 13.07 2.51 -1.20
C PHE A 102 14.56 2.83 -1.11
N SER A 103 15.34 2.43 -2.10
CA SER A 103 16.77 2.71 -2.07
C SER A 103 17.06 4.19 -2.27
N GLU A 104 16.07 4.95 -2.73
CA GLU A 104 16.23 6.37 -2.97
C GLU A 104 15.79 7.23 -1.79
N THR A 105 15.31 6.62 -0.72
CA THR A 105 14.81 7.38 0.41
C THR A 105 15.49 6.96 1.70
N ASP A 106 15.64 7.92 2.63
CA ASP A 106 16.23 7.67 3.92
C ASP A 106 15.17 7.62 5.01
N CYS A 107 13.89 7.63 4.66
CA CYS A 107 12.80 7.75 5.63
C CYS A 107 12.24 6.41 6.05
N GLU A 108 13.09 5.55 6.53
CA GLU A 108 12.67 4.24 7.05
C GLU A 108 12.26 4.38 8.51
N PHE A 109 11.16 3.74 8.87
CA PHE A 109 10.68 3.69 10.27
C PHE A 109 11.35 2.56 11.02
#